data_bd23af0ac4a11bfedfe331388629a1cf
#
_entry.id   bd23af0ac4a11bfedfe331388629a1cf
#
_cell.length_a   1.000
_cell.length_b   1.000
_cell.length_c   1.000
_cell.angle_alpha   90.00
_cell.angle_beta   90.00
_cell.angle_gamma   90.00
#
_symmetry.space_group_name_H-M   'P 1'
#
loop_
_entity.id
_entity.type
_entity.pdbx_description
1 polymer ?
#
loop_
_entity_poly.entity_id
_entity_poly.type
_entity_poly.pdbx_seq_one_letter_code
_entity_poly.pdbx_strand_id
1 'polypeptide(L)'
;MHRPLTRLSKDSVKNMNEIFELRGEYIALCDLLKTTGIMETGGIAKQFIAEGNVLVDGQVELRKTNKIRAGQVVSGDGFEIKVVAA
;
A
#
# COMPACT_ATOMS: atom_id res chain seq x y z
N MET A 1 12.10 27.34 13.54
CA MET A 1 11.53 26.81 13.21
C MET A 1 11.42 26.15 13.04
N HIS A 2 11.30 26.08 12.93
CA HIS A 2 10.68 25.49 12.48
C HIS A 2 10.60 24.68 12.28
N ARG A 3 10.79 24.81 12.09
CA ARG A 3 10.33 24.10 11.67
C ARG A 3 9.85 23.58 11.41
N PRO A 4 9.91 23.67 11.31
CA PRO A 4 9.34 22.93 11.04
C PRO A 4 8.65 22.65 10.46
N LEU A 5 8.32 22.95 10.20
CA LEU A 5 7.28 22.97 9.49
C LEU A 5 7.25 22.34 8.20
N THR A 6 8.01 22.48 7.46
CA THR A 6 8.17 21.93 6.21
C THR A 6 8.11 20.46 6.18
N ARG A 7 8.70 19.89 7.08
CA ARG A 7 8.72 18.48 7.17
C ARG A 7 7.37 17.90 7.44
N LEU A 8 6.58 18.64 8.14
CA LEU A 8 5.26 18.22 8.40
C LEU A 8 4.46 18.02 7.14
N SER A 9 4.56 18.93 6.22
CA SER A 9 3.80 18.81 5.02
C SER A 9 4.25 17.63 4.19
N LYS A 10 5.53 17.37 4.16
CA LYS A 10 6.02 16.21 3.45
C LYS A 10 5.52 14.93 4.07
N ASP A 11 5.53 14.88 5.37
CA ASP A 11 5.07 13.69 6.06
C ASP A 11 3.61 13.45 5.82
N SER A 12 2.81 14.49 5.82
CA SER A 12 1.41 14.31 5.55
C SER A 12 1.15 13.78 4.16
N VAL A 13 1.89 14.24 3.20
CA VAL A 13 1.74 13.77 1.85
C VAL A 13 2.14 12.32 1.72
N LYS A 14 3.17 11.92 2.42
CA LYS A 14 3.68 10.58 2.30
C LYS A 14 2.96 9.56 3.16
N ASN A 15 2.32 9.99 4.21
CA ASN A 15 1.73 9.05 5.16
C ASN A 15 0.27 8.81 4.83
N MET A 16 0.05 7.90 3.91
CA MET A 16 -1.28 7.51 3.49
C MET A 16 -1.69 6.26 4.24
N ASN A 17 -2.73 6.38 5.03
CA ASN A 17 -3.28 5.24 5.76
C ASN A 17 -4.66 4.95 5.21
N GLU A 18 -4.82 3.77 4.63
CA GLU A 18 -6.07 3.37 3.99
C GLU A 18 -6.62 2.12 4.66
N ILE A 19 -7.94 2.04 4.69
CA ILE A 19 -8.60 0.82 5.09
C ILE A 19 -9.37 0.34 3.87
N PHE A 20 -9.05 -0.86 3.40
CA PHE A 20 -9.67 -1.42 2.22
C PHE A 20 -10.64 -2.52 2.63
N GLU A 21 -11.91 -2.34 2.26
CA GLU A 21 -12.93 -3.36 2.54
C GLU A 21 -12.93 -4.36 1.40
N LEU A 22 -12.48 -5.57 1.70
CA LEU A 22 -12.37 -6.61 0.70
C LEU A 22 -13.70 -7.32 0.52
N ARG A 23 -14.19 -7.33 -0.71
CA ARG A 23 -15.37 -8.08 -1.06
C ARG A 23 -14.91 -9.31 -1.82
N GLY A 24 -15.12 -10.47 -1.27
CA GLY A 24 -14.64 -11.69 -1.86
C GLY A 24 -13.49 -12.24 -1.06
N GLU A 25 -12.76 -13.18 -1.63
CA GLU A 25 -11.76 -13.92 -0.87
C GLU A 25 -10.39 -13.26 -0.85
N TYR A 26 -10.06 -12.55 -1.90
CA TYR A 26 -8.74 -11.92 -1.99
C TYR A 26 -8.72 -10.85 -3.06
N ILE A 27 -7.65 -10.06 -3.05
CA ILE A 27 -7.37 -9.12 -4.11
C ILE A 27 -5.87 -9.24 -4.43
N ALA A 28 -5.51 -9.16 -5.71
CA ALA A 28 -4.10 -9.20 -6.08
C ALA A 28 -3.40 -7.95 -5.56
N LEU A 29 -2.15 -8.11 -5.12
CA LEU A 29 -1.41 -7.01 -4.52
C LEU A 29 -1.34 -5.78 -5.42
N CYS A 30 -1.04 -5.97 -6.71
CA CYS A 30 -0.96 -4.83 -7.63
C CYS A 30 -2.31 -4.14 -7.79
N ASP A 31 -3.39 -4.92 -7.77
CA ASP A 31 -4.73 -4.33 -7.88
C ASP A 31 -5.10 -3.55 -6.63
N LEU A 32 -4.67 -4.02 -5.47
CA LEU A 32 -4.92 -3.32 -4.22
C LEU A 32 -4.27 -1.94 -4.25
N LEU A 33 -3.02 -1.87 -4.69
CA LEU A 33 -2.31 -0.59 -4.76
C LEU A 33 -2.97 0.37 -5.74
N LYS A 34 -3.48 -0.16 -6.84
CA LYS A 34 -4.17 0.66 -7.82
C LYS A 34 -5.53 1.12 -7.31
N THR A 35 -6.29 0.20 -6.74
CA THR A 35 -7.65 0.50 -6.29
C THR A 35 -7.69 1.52 -5.17
N THR A 36 -6.70 1.47 -4.26
CA THR A 36 -6.63 2.43 -3.16
C THR A 36 -6.09 3.78 -3.59
N GLY A 37 -5.56 3.88 -4.81
CA GLY A 37 -5.00 5.14 -5.30
C GLY A 37 -3.57 5.39 -4.90
N ILE A 38 -2.94 4.46 -4.21
CA ILE A 38 -1.52 4.58 -3.86
C ILE A 38 -0.68 4.64 -5.13
N MET A 39 -1.03 3.79 -6.11
CA MET A 39 -0.38 3.79 -7.42
C MET A 39 -1.43 4.13 -8.47
N GLU A 40 -1.02 4.86 -9.49
CA GLU A 40 -1.96 5.32 -10.50
C GLU A 40 -2.37 4.23 -11.48
N THR A 41 -1.47 3.33 -11.79
CA THR A 41 -1.75 2.26 -12.74
C THR A 41 -1.22 0.94 -12.22
N GLY A 42 -1.76 -0.16 -12.78
CA GLY A 42 -1.29 -1.48 -12.44
C GLY A 42 0.15 -1.72 -12.87
N GLY A 43 0.57 -1.11 -13.98
CA GLY A 43 1.95 -1.26 -14.44
C GLY A 43 2.95 -0.64 -13.48
N ILE A 44 2.64 0.54 -12.97
CA ILE A 44 3.49 1.19 -11.98
C ILE A 44 3.52 0.36 -10.69
N ALA A 45 2.35 -0.16 -10.29
CA ALA A 45 2.27 -0.98 -9.10
C ALA A 45 3.11 -2.24 -9.23
N LYS A 46 3.07 -2.88 -10.37
CA LYS A 46 3.84 -4.11 -10.60
C LYS A 46 5.33 -3.87 -10.49
N GLN A 47 5.79 -2.78 -11.08
CA GLN A 47 7.20 -2.44 -11.03
C GLN A 47 7.62 -2.09 -9.60
N PHE A 48 6.81 -1.33 -8.92
CA PHE A 48 7.07 -0.94 -7.53
C PHE A 48 7.21 -2.16 -6.62
N ILE A 49 6.34 -3.15 -6.79
CA ILE A 49 6.39 -4.40 -6.03
C ILE A 49 7.65 -5.17 -6.37
N ALA A 50 7.97 -5.28 -7.64
CA ALA A 50 9.13 -6.06 -8.09
C ALA A 50 10.44 -5.49 -7.56
N GLU A 51 10.47 -4.21 -7.25
CA GLU A 51 11.66 -3.56 -6.73
C GLU A 51 11.83 -3.76 -5.22
N GLY A 52 10.89 -4.45 -4.57
CA GLY A 52 11.01 -4.74 -3.15
C GLY A 52 10.52 -3.63 -2.23
N ASN A 53 9.66 -2.77 -2.74
CA ASN A 53 9.18 -1.61 -2.00
C ASN A 53 7.93 -1.85 -1.19
N VAL A 54 7.37 -3.06 -1.24
CA VAL A 54 6.10 -3.36 -0.58
C VAL A 54 6.27 -4.46 0.44
N LEU A 55 5.69 -4.25 1.59
CA LEU A 55 5.68 -5.23 2.67
C LEU A 55 4.26 -5.74 2.86
N VAL A 56 4.13 -7.05 3.06
CA VAL A 56 2.86 -7.65 3.43
C VAL A 56 3.06 -8.29 4.80
N ASP A 57 2.30 -7.81 5.77
CA ASP A 57 2.44 -8.26 7.17
C ASP A 57 3.89 -8.12 7.64
N GLY A 58 4.55 -7.04 7.22
CA GLY A 58 5.90 -6.73 7.66
C GLY A 58 7.03 -7.42 6.91
N GLN A 59 6.70 -8.20 5.88
CA GLN A 59 7.72 -8.91 5.10
C GLN A 59 7.69 -8.45 3.65
N VAL A 60 8.86 -8.27 3.06
CA VAL A 60 8.96 -7.83 1.67
C VAL A 60 8.27 -8.84 0.75
N GLU A 61 7.39 -8.34 -0.10
CA GLU A 61 6.69 -9.16 -1.06
C GLU A 61 7.05 -8.72 -2.46
N LEU A 62 7.57 -9.63 -3.27
CA LEU A 62 7.98 -9.32 -4.65
C LEU A 62 6.98 -9.77 -5.69
N ARG A 63 6.00 -10.56 -5.30
CA ARG A 63 5.03 -11.11 -6.24
C ARG A 63 3.87 -10.15 -6.42
N LYS A 64 3.76 -9.59 -7.62
CA LYS A 64 2.73 -8.60 -7.91
C LYS A 64 1.32 -9.16 -7.85
N THR A 65 1.18 -10.45 -8.04
CA THR A 65 -0.13 -11.10 -8.03
C THR A 65 -0.40 -11.85 -6.73
N ASN A 66 0.40 -11.59 -5.71
CA ASN A 66 0.15 -12.22 -4.41
C ASN A 66 -1.27 -11.93 -3.95
N LYS A 67 -1.94 -12.95 -3.45
CA LYS A 67 -3.35 -12.82 -3.03
C LYS A 67 -3.42 -12.25 -1.64
N ILE A 68 -3.96 -11.06 -1.54
CA ILE A 68 -4.11 -10.36 -0.25
C ILE A 68 -5.50 -10.61 0.29
N ARG A 69 -5.57 -11.01 1.53
CA ARG A 69 -6.83 -11.38 2.17
C ARG A 69 -7.14 -10.45 3.34
N ALA A 70 -8.38 -10.50 3.79
CA ALA A 70 -8.79 -9.71 4.95
C ALA A 70 -7.93 -10.10 6.16
N GLY A 71 -7.55 -9.12 6.96
CA GLY A 71 -6.69 -9.32 8.10
C GLY A 71 -5.23 -9.05 7.83
N GLN A 72 -4.85 -8.85 6.58
CA GLN A 72 -3.47 -8.55 6.23
C GLN A 72 -3.24 -7.05 6.14
N VAL A 73 -1.99 -6.64 6.32
CA VAL A 73 -1.60 -5.25 6.23
C VAL A 73 -0.54 -5.12 5.16
N VAL A 74 -0.77 -4.24 4.21
CA VAL A 74 0.16 -3.96 3.13
C VAL A 74 0.75 -2.59 3.37
N SER A 75 2.06 -2.48 3.36
CA SER A 75 2.70 -1.22 3.67
C SER A 75 3.92 -0.98 2.80
N GLY A 76 4.42 0.22 2.86
CA GLY A 76 5.63 0.61 2.16
C GLY A 76 6.06 1.96 2.69
N ASP A 77 7.01 2.58 2.00
CA ASP A 77 7.49 3.88 2.42
C ASP A 77 6.41 4.92 2.21
N GLY A 78 5.82 5.38 3.28
CA GLY A 78 4.83 6.45 3.23
C GLY A 78 3.38 5.99 3.11
N PHE A 79 3.12 4.68 3.16
CA PHE A 79 1.73 4.23 3.11
C PHE A 79 1.50 2.95 3.91
N GLU A 80 0.26 2.76 4.29
CA GLU A 80 -0.16 1.53 4.96
C GLU A 80 -1.62 1.26 4.59
N ILE A 81 -1.93 0.04 4.20
CA ILE A 81 -3.28 -0.36 3.86
C ILE A 81 -3.69 -1.52 4.76
N LYS A 82 -4.75 -1.34 5.50
CA LYS A 82 -5.30 -2.43 6.30
C LYS A 82 -6.45 -3.04 5.52
N VAL A 83 -6.35 -4.32 5.26
CA VAL A 83 -7.39 -5.02 4.51
C VAL A 83 -8.35 -5.68 5.49
N VAL A 84 -9.61 -5.34 5.39
CA VAL A 84 -10.63 -5.86 6.31
C VAL A 84 -11.74 -6.51 5.51
N ALA A 85 -12.48 -7.37 6.15
CA ALA A 85 -13.62 -8.01 5.51
C ALA A 85 -14.74 -6.98 5.36
N ALA A 86 -15.42 -7.01 4.24
CA ALA A 86 -16.54 -6.11 3.99
C ALA A 86 -17.76 -6.50 4.80
#